data_cc7e77ddd9de2b98186c8fa1f67ca86a
#
_entry.id   cc7e77ddd9de2b98186c8fa1f67ca86a
#
_cell.length_a   1.000
_cell.length_b   1.000
_cell.length_c   1.000
_cell.angle_alpha   90.00
_cell.angle_beta   90.00
_cell.angle_gamma   90.00
#
_symmetry.space_group_name_H-M   'P 1'
#
loop_
_entity.id
_entity.type
_entity.pdbx_description
1 polymer ?
#
loop_
_entity_poly.entity_id
_entity_poly.type
_entity_poly.pdbx_seq_one_letter_code
_entity_poly.pdbx_strand_id
1 'polypeptide(L)'
;MTNITEKTVPIVSVGADTEQPSQKCTAPIITAENENFNSFDDFQREMIRMLDPRYLKTVSMTELYDTVYQSKPPLIDGLLYPGTYIFAGAPKLGKSFFMAQLAYHISTGTPLWNYVTRKGTVLYLALEDDYRRLQERLYRMFGAESADNLFFSVSASQLGKGLDEQL
;
A
#
# COMPACT_ATOMS: atom_id res chain seq x y z
N MET A 1 16.13 0.42 41.26
CA MET A 1 16.44 -0.56 40.20
C MET A 1 15.86 0.01 38.93
N THR A 2 16.70 0.62 38.15
CA THR A 2 16.37 1.39 36.93
C THR A 2 16.57 0.47 35.72
N ASN A 3 15.47 0.18 34.99
CA ASN A 3 15.53 -0.54 33.73
C ASN A 3 15.81 0.46 32.60
N ILE A 4 16.93 0.28 31.97
CA ILE A 4 17.39 1.01 30.78
C ILE A 4 16.77 0.30 29.56
N THR A 5 15.93 1.02 28.83
CA THR A 5 15.44 0.58 27.52
C THR A 5 16.51 0.88 26.47
N GLU A 6 17.08 -0.17 25.90
CA GLU A 6 17.98 -0.08 24.75
C GLU A 6 17.19 0.37 23.49
N LYS A 7 17.61 1.51 22.97
CA LYS A 7 17.22 1.95 21.62
C LYS A 7 18.12 1.27 20.60
N THR A 8 17.57 0.39 19.80
CA THR A 8 18.26 -0.21 18.65
C THR A 8 18.41 0.84 17.55
N VAL A 9 19.63 1.25 17.27
CA VAL A 9 19.99 2.12 16.15
C VAL A 9 20.31 1.20 14.95
N PRO A 10 19.85 1.51 13.72
CA PRO A 10 20.21 0.71 12.56
C PRO A 10 21.70 0.86 12.25
N ILE A 11 22.42 -0.26 12.22
CA ILE A 11 23.83 -0.32 11.87
C ILE A 11 23.96 -0.24 10.34
N VAL A 12 24.50 0.84 9.83
CA VAL A 12 25.01 0.93 8.45
C VAL A 12 26.42 0.37 8.48
N SER A 13 26.61 -0.85 7.97
CA SER A 13 27.95 -1.42 7.80
C SER A 13 28.60 -0.87 6.54
N VAL A 14 29.63 -0.07 6.71
CA VAL A 14 30.60 0.27 5.65
C VAL A 14 31.63 -0.85 5.65
N GLY A 15 31.60 -1.72 4.64
CA GLY A 15 32.60 -2.76 4.46
C GLY A 15 33.87 -2.18 3.85
N ALA A 16 35.00 -2.46 4.48
CA ALA A 16 36.35 -2.16 3.97
C ALA A 16 36.80 -3.22 2.95
N ASP A 17 37.54 -2.78 1.96
CA ASP A 17 38.04 -3.47 0.79
C ASP A 17 38.82 -4.75 1.08
N THR A 18 38.46 -5.82 0.36
CA THR A 18 39.40 -6.89 0.02
C THR A 18 39.21 -7.24 -1.46
N GLU A 19 40.25 -7.01 -2.24
CA GLU A 19 40.28 -7.23 -3.68
C GLU A 19 40.13 -8.71 -4.04
N GLN A 20 39.14 -9.03 -4.89
CA GLN A 20 39.16 -10.16 -5.82
C GLN A 20 38.48 -9.78 -7.14
N PRO A 21 38.86 -10.36 -8.29
CA PRO A 21 38.60 -9.75 -9.61
C PRO A 21 37.12 -9.84 -9.98
N SER A 22 36.53 -8.67 -10.11
CA SER A 22 35.15 -8.45 -10.43
C SER A 22 34.81 -8.78 -11.88
N GLN A 23 33.85 -9.68 -12.07
CA GLN A 23 32.99 -9.58 -13.23
C GLN A 23 32.22 -8.25 -13.12
N LYS A 24 32.53 -7.33 -14.03
CA LYS A 24 31.84 -6.04 -14.16
C LYS A 24 30.36 -6.30 -14.50
N CYS A 25 29.47 -6.28 -13.52
CA CYS A 25 28.10 -5.93 -13.74
C CYS A 25 28.03 -4.42 -14.02
N THR A 26 28.22 -4.04 -15.26
CA THR A 26 27.88 -2.70 -15.74
C THR A 26 26.36 -2.64 -15.87
N ALA A 27 25.68 -2.29 -14.77
CA ALA A 27 24.33 -1.76 -14.89
C ALA A 27 24.45 -0.41 -15.63
N PRO A 28 23.75 -0.18 -16.75
CA PRO A 28 23.77 1.10 -17.41
C PRO A 28 23.20 2.15 -16.46
N ILE A 29 24.01 3.15 -16.12
CA ILE A 29 23.54 4.37 -15.46
C ILE A 29 22.70 5.09 -16.51
N ILE A 30 21.38 5.05 -16.37
CA ILE A 30 20.46 5.84 -17.19
C ILE A 30 20.43 7.21 -16.56
N THR A 31 21.20 8.14 -17.12
CA THR A 31 20.97 9.57 -16.91
C THR A 31 19.65 9.92 -17.58
N ALA A 32 18.71 10.45 -16.81
CA ALA A 32 17.44 10.95 -17.33
C ALA A 32 17.68 12.25 -18.11
N GLU A 33 18.21 12.12 -19.31
CA GLU A 33 18.00 13.12 -20.35
C GLU A 33 16.56 12.91 -20.84
N ASN A 34 15.80 14.01 -21.00
CA ASN A 34 14.44 14.01 -21.54
C ASN A 34 14.33 13.04 -22.72
N GLU A 35 13.91 11.80 -22.45
CA GLU A 35 13.68 10.80 -23.47
C GLU A 35 12.39 11.16 -24.20
N ASN A 36 12.52 12.09 -25.19
CA ASN A 36 11.60 12.13 -26.30
C ASN A 36 11.72 10.79 -27.00
N PHE A 37 10.76 9.90 -26.77
CA PHE A 37 10.66 8.65 -27.52
C PHE A 37 10.58 8.98 -29.01
N ASN A 38 11.69 8.75 -29.73
CA ASN A 38 11.79 9.08 -31.14
C ASN A 38 11.01 8.10 -32.04
N SER A 39 10.50 6.99 -31.48
CA SER A 39 9.66 6.07 -32.18
C SER A 39 8.74 5.28 -31.23
N PHE A 40 7.63 4.74 -31.76
CA PHE A 40 6.74 3.82 -31.07
C PHE A 40 7.46 2.55 -30.61
N ASP A 41 8.47 2.10 -31.35
CA ASP A 41 9.28 0.94 -31.02
C ASP A 41 10.14 1.16 -29.75
N ASP A 42 10.66 2.36 -29.55
CA ASP A 42 11.43 2.70 -28.35
C ASP A 42 10.54 2.73 -27.11
N PHE A 43 9.33 3.26 -27.23
CA PHE A 43 8.32 3.22 -26.18
C PHE A 43 7.94 1.79 -25.81
N GLN A 44 7.71 0.92 -26.81
CA GLN A 44 7.41 -0.50 -26.54
C GLN A 44 8.56 -1.22 -25.85
N ARG A 45 9.80 -1.00 -26.28
CA ARG A 45 10.99 -1.61 -25.64
C ARG A 45 11.12 -1.20 -24.18
N GLU A 46 10.94 0.08 -23.89
CA GLU A 46 11.02 0.58 -22.51
C GLU A 46 9.86 0.03 -21.65
N MET A 47 8.66 -0.07 -22.20
CA MET A 47 7.52 -0.70 -21.52
C MET A 47 7.79 -2.17 -21.20
N ILE A 48 8.32 -2.96 -22.16
CA ILE A 48 8.69 -4.36 -21.94
C ILE A 48 9.78 -4.48 -20.86
N ARG A 49 10.74 -3.57 -20.88
CA ARG A 49 11.82 -3.52 -19.88
C ARG A 49 11.30 -3.21 -18.49
N MET A 50 10.32 -2.29 -18.35
CA MET A 50 9.68 -1.97 -17.07
C MET A 50 8.87 -3.12 -16.50
N LEU A 51 8.39 -4.05 -17.36
CA LEU A 51 7.65 -5.24 -16.95
C LEU A 51 8.56 -6.40 -16.53
N ASP A 52 9.88 -6.34 -16.77
CA ASP A 52 10.82 -7.38 -16.30
C ASP A 52 10.95 -7.28 -14.77
N PRO A 53 10.60 -8.35 -14.02
CA PRO A 53 10.72 -8.36 -12.56
C PRO A 53 12.14 -8.12 -12.04
N ARG A 54 13.15 -8.26 -12.90
CA ARG A 54 14.57 -8.01 -12.58
C ARG A 54 14.98 -6.57 -12.82
N TYR A 55 14.11 -5.76 -13.42
CA TYR A 55 14.41 -4.35 -13.70
C TYR A 55 14.20 -3.50 -12.45
N LEU A 56 15.27 -2.93 -11.94
CA LEU A 56 15.23 -1.95 -10.86
C LEU A 56 15.25 -0.54 -11.44
N LYS A 57 14.12 0.15 -11.40
CA LYS A 57 14.04 1.57 -11.78
C LYS A 57 14.75 2.41 -10.73
N THR A 58 15.78 3.14 -11.15
CA THR A 58 16.53 4.07 -10.28
C THR A 58 16.40 5.49 -10.79
N VAL A 59 16.44 6.45 -9.89
CA VAL A 59 16.50 7.88 -10.17
C VAL A 59 17.74 8.48 -9.50
N SER A 60 18.34 9.47 -10.10
CA SER A 60 19.46 10.19 -9.48
C SER A 60 18.97 11.11 -8.36
N MET A 61 19.86 11.51 -7.45
CA MET A 61 19.53 12.47 -6.39
C MET A 61 19.09 13.83 -6.96
N THR A 62 19.71 14.27 -8.04
CA THR A 62 19.34 15.50 -8.73
C THR A 62 17.92 15.41 -9.29
N GLU A 63 17.60 14.34 -10.02
CA GLU A 63 16.25 14.10 -10.55
C GLU A 63 15.21 14.01 -9.45
N LEU A 64 15.55 13.38 -8.31
CA LEU A 64 14.68 13.28 -7.15
C LEU A 64 14.36 14.67 -6.56
N TYR A 65 15.31 15.61 -6.55
CA TYR A 65 15.09 16.96 -6.04
C TYR A 65 14.36 17.86 -7.04
N ASP A 66 14.58 17.67 -8.32
CA ASP A 66 13.94 18.46 -9.36
C ASP A 66 12.49 18.00 -9.66
N THR A 67 12.16 16.77 -9.26
CA THR A 67 10.82 16.20 -9.48
C THR A 67 9.86 16.57 -8.35
N VAL A 68 8.74 17.18 -8.71
CA VAL A 68 7.65 17.47 -7.75
C VAL A 68 6.82 16.23 -7.52
N TYR A 69 7.05 15.55 -6.39
CA TYR A 69 6.22 14.41 -5.98
C TYR A 69 5.00 14.91 -5.21
N GLN A 70 3.82 14.62 -5.74
CA GLN A 70 2.58 14.93 -5.03
C GLN A 70 2.37 13.94 -3.88
N SER A 71 2.20 14.46 -2.66
CA SER A 71 1.81 13.63 -1.53
C SER A 71 0.38 13.13 -1.73
N LYS A 72 0.17 11.82 -1.50
CA LYS A 72 -1.19 11.27 -1.52
C LYS A 72 -1.97 11.84 -0.33
N PRO A 73 -3.15 12.43 -0.56
CA PRO A 73 -3.94 12.99 0.54
C PRO A 73 -4.42 11.89 1.50
N PRO A 74 -4.71 12.23 2.77
CA PRO A 74 -5.24 11.27 3.73
C PRO A 74 -6.60 10.70 3.28
N LEU A 75 -6.87 9.46 3.69
CA LEU A 75 -8.19 8.82 3.53
C LEU A 75 -9.17 9.36 4.59
N ILE A 76 -8.68 9.52 5.80
CA ILE A 76 -9.38 10.18 6.91
C ILE A 76 -8.42 11.20 7.49
N ASP A 77 -8.77 12.47 7.41
CA ASP A 77 -7.89 13.57 7.77
C ASP A 77 -7.44 13.47 9.24
N GLY A 78 -6.15 13.59 9.46
CA GLY A 78 -5.56 13.45 10.80
C GLY A 78 -5.57 12.05 11.42
N LEU A 79 -6.18 11.04 10.75
CA LEU A 79 -6.30 9.68 11.29
C LEU A 79 -5.70 8.59 10.38
N LEU A 80 -6.00 8.58 9.08
CA LEU A 80 -5.62 7.49 8.19
C LEU A 80 -5.03 8.03 6.88
N TYR A 81 -3.75 7.78 6.68
CA TYR A 81 -2.99 8.13 5.47
C TYR A 81 -2.83 6.90 4.57
N PRO A 82 -2.49 7.07 3.28
CA PRO A 82 -2.12 5.95 2.42
C PRO A 82 -0.93 5.18 2.99
N GLY A 83 -1.04 3.86 3.09
CA GLY A 83 0.00 3.00 3.66
C GLY A 83 -0.54 1.65 4.08
N THR A 84 0.33 0.83 4.64
CA THR A 84 -0.01 -0.48 5.23
C THR A 84 -0.05 -0.35 6.74
N TYR A 85 -1.15 -0.81 7.36
CA TYR A 85 -1.38 -0.73 8.79
C TYR A 85 -1.68 -2.10 9.38
N ILE A 86 -1.26 -2.32 10.62
CA ILE A 86 -1.66 -3.47 11.42
C ILE A 86 -2.50 -2.98 12.57
N PHE A 87 -3.78 -3.42 12.61
CA PHE A 87 -4.70 -3.10 13.70
C PHE A 87 -4.80 -4.31 14.63
N ALA A 88 -4.09 -4.26 15.77
CA ALA A 88 -3.99 -5.35 16.72
C ALA A 88 -4.74 -5.04 18.03
N GLY A 89 -5.19 -6.08 18.71
CA GLY A 89 -5.85 -5.99 20.01
C GLY A 89 -6.41 -7.35 20.44
N ALA A 90 -6.81 -7.47 21.71
CA ALA A 90 -7.37 -8.70 22.26
C ALA A 90 -8.63 -9.16 21.50
N PRO A 91 -8.99 -10.45 21.53
CA PRO A 91 -10.27 -10.92 20.97
C PRO A 91 -11.47 -10.19 21.58
N LYS A 92 -12.54 -10.06 20.78
CA LYS A 92 -13.83 -9.46 21.20
C LYS A 92 -13.81 -7.96 21.54
N LEU A 93 -12.74 -7.24 21.27
CA LEU A 93 -12.67 -5.77 21.44
C LEU A 93 -13.40 -4.97 20.34
N GLY A 94 -14.10 -5.62 19.42
CA GLY A 94 -14.83 -4.93 18.35
C GLY A 94 -13.96 -4.51 17.15
N LYS A 95 -12.78 -5.11 16.95
CA LYS A 95 -11.89 -4.77 15.81
C LYS A 95 -12.61 -4.84 14.46
N SER A 96 -13.35 -5.93 14.20
CA SER A 96 -14.07 -6.10 12.93
C SER A 96 -15.22 -5.10 12.78
N PHE A 97 -15.85 -4.66 13.87
CA PHE A 97 -16.86 -3.59 13.84
C PHE A 97 -16.21 -2.25 13.46
N PHE A 98 -15.08 -1.94 14.06
CA PHE A 98 -14.35 -0.72 13.74
C PHE A 98 -13.83 -0.71 12.29
N MET A 99 -13.31 -1.84 11.79
CA MET A 99 -12.91 -1.96 10.39
C MET A 99 -14.09 -1.81 9.43
N ALA A 100 -15.26 -2.38 9.75
CA ALA A 100 -16.46 -2.19 8.96
C ALA A 100 -16.93 -0.71 8.97
N GLN A 101 -16.81 -0.03 10.11
CA GLN A 101 -17.12 1.39 10.24
C GLN A 101 -16.17 2.24 9.38
N LEU A 102 -14.86 1.99 9.43
CA LEU A 102 -13.88 2.66 8.54
C LEU A 102 -14.24 2.45 7.06
N ALA A 103 -14.51 1.21 6.68
CA ALA A 103 -14.88 0.85 5.32
C ALA A 103 -16.13 1.60 4.84
N TYR A 104 -17.16 1.68 5.67
CA TYR A 104 -18.40 2.39 5.37
C TYR A 104 -18.16 3.90 5.22
N HIS A 105 -17.48 4.53 6.16
CA HIS A 105 -17.22 5.97 6.11
C HIS A 105 -16.34 6.37 4.91
N ILE A 106 -15.34 5.55 4.54
CA ILE A 106 -14.53 5.79 3.35
C ILE A 106 -15.36 5.60 2.08
N SER A 107 -16.21 4.58 2.01
CA SER A 107 -17.04 4.35 0.82
C SER A 107 -18.11 5.41 0.60
N THR A 108 -18.69 5.94 1.66
CA THR A 108 -19.73 6.98 1.59
C THR A 108 -19.15 8.40 1.54
N GLY A 109 -17.93 8.59 2.09
CA GLY A 109 -17.35 9.92 2.29
C GLY A 109 -17.96 10.68 3.47
N THR A 110 -18.76 9.98 4.33
CA THR A 110 -19.31 10.59 5.53
C THR A 110 -18.23 10.72 6.61
N PRO A 111 -18.21 11.82 7.39
CA PRO A 111 -17.21 11.99 8.43
C PRO A 111 -17.23 10.84 9.44
N LEU A 112 -16.04 10.35 9.80
CA LEU A 112 -15.90 9.42 10.91
C LEU A 112 -15.66 10.22 12.19
N TRP A 113 -16.64 10.22 13.09
CA TRP A 113 -16.66 11.14 14.25
C TRP A 113 -16.50 12.60 13.80
N ASN A 114 -15.40 13.25 14.21
CA ASN A 114 -15.09 14.63 13.83
C ASN A 114 -14.06 14.72 12.68
N TYR A 115 -13.65 13.59 12.11
CA TYR A 115 -12.64 13.55 11.07
C TYR A 115 -13.26 13.54 9.68
N VAL A 116 -12.79 14.44 8.81
CA VAL A 116 -13.22 14.50 7.42
C VAL A 116 -12.72 13.24 6.70
N THR A 117 -13.61 12.57 6.00
CA THR A 117 -13.31 11.34 5.27
C THR A 117 -13.38 11.59 3.78
N ARG A 118 -12.36 11.16 3.05
CA ARG A 118 -12.36 11.19 1.59
C ARG A 118 -13.09 9.97 1.05
N LYS A 119 -14.08 10.22 0.17
CA LYS A 119 -14.79 9.14 -0.50
C LYS A 119 -13.86 8.34 -1.42
N GLY A 120 -13.93 7.02 -1.32
CA GLY A 120 -13.14 6.09 -2.12
C GLY A 120 -13.83 4.72 -2.27
N THR A 121 -13.28 3.88 -3.14
CA THR A 121 -13.71 2.48 -3.27
C THR A 121 -13.00 1.63 -2.23
N VAL A 122 -13.75 0.73 -1.60
CA VAL A 122 -13.23 -0.15 -0.54
C VAL A 122 -13.52 -1.60 -0.88
N LEU A 123 -12.49 -2.44 -0.79
CA LEU A 123 -12.60 -3.89 -0.75
C LEU A 123 -12.37 -4.36 0.69
N TYR A 124 -13.38 -5.02 1.28
CA TYR A 124 -13.32 -5.58 2.62
C TYR A 124 -13.24 -7.11 2.55
N LEU A 125 -12.11 -7.67 2.91
CA LEU A 125 -11.91 -9.13 2.97
C LEU A 125 -12.28 -9.63 4.38
N ALA A 126 -13.46 -10.26 4.51
CA ALA A 126 -14.01 -10.76 5.76
C ALA A 126 -13.77 -12.29 5.89
N LEU A 127 -12.48 -12.69 5.92
CA LEU A 127 -12.04 -14.10 5.79
C LEU A 127 -12.47 -15.01 6.95
N GLU A 128 -12.91 -14.46 8.07
CA GLU A 128 -13.41 -15.20 9.24
C GLU A 128 -14.95 -15.23 9.32
N ASP A 129 -15.65 -14.59 8.37
CA ASP A 129 -17.10 -14.46 8.34
C ASP A 129 -17.73 -15.24 7.18
N ASP A 130 -19.04 -15.44 7.25
CA ASP A 130 -19.88 -15.78 6.11
C ASP A 130 -20.77 -14.57 5.72
N TYR A 131 -21.34 -14.59 4.52
CA TYR A 131 -22.14 -13.47 4.01
C TYR A 131 -23.38 -13.16 4.87
N ARG A 132 -24.00 -14.17 5.48
CA ARG A 132 -25.16 -13.98 6.34
C ARG A 132 -24.78 -13.22 7.62
N ARG A 133 -23.73 -13.64 8.29
CA ARG A 133 -23.23 -12.97 9.52
C ARG A 133 -22.75 -11.56 9.22
N LEU A 134 -22.10 -11.38 8.08
CA LEU A 134 -21.65 -10.07 7.61
C LEU A 134 -22.86 -9.15 7.34
N GLN A 135 -23.88 -9.63 6.63
CA GLN A 135 -25.13 -8.90 6.37
C GLN A 135 -25.83 -8.50 7.67
N GLU A 136 -26.03 -9.43 8.61
CA GLU A 136 -26.64 -9.15 9.91
C GLU A 136 -25.86 -8.06 10.69
N ARG A 137 -24.52 -8.12 10.65
CA ARG A 137 -23.65 -7.13 11.29
C ARG A 137 -23.81 -5.75 10.66
N LEU A 138 -23.69 -5.67 9.35
CA LEU A 138 -23.81 -4.41 8.61
C LEU A 138 -25.19 -3.78 8.80
N TYR A 139 -26.25 -4.58 8.75
CA TYR A 139 -27.61 -4.10 8.98
C TYR A 139 -27.79 -3.53 10.40
N ARG A 140 -27.19 -4.16 11.42
CA ARG A 140 -27.21 -3.62 12.80
C ARG A 140 -26.43 -2.33 12.95
N MET A 141 -25.36 -2.13 12.16
CA MET A 141 -24.50 -0.96 12.25
C MET A 141 -25.05 0.22 11.46
N PHE A 142 -25.57 -0.02 10.26
CA PHE A 142 -25.89 1.02 9.29
C PHE A 142 -27.37 1.01 8.84
N GLY A 143 -28.16 0.06 9.32
CA GLY A 143 -29.56 -0.07 8.92
C GLY A 143 -29.70 -0.48 7.46
N ALA A 144 -30.61 0.18 6.74
CA ALA A 144 -30.87 -0.06 5.32
C ALA A 144 -29.98 0.77 4.38
N GLU A 145 -29.06 1.55 4.92
CA GLU A 145 -28.14 2.34 4.10
C GLU A 145 -27.16 1.44 3.36
N SER A 146 -26.89 1.76 2.11
CA SER A 146 -25.97 1.01 1.25
C SER A 146 -24.93 1.93 0.60
N ALA A 147 -23.83 1.34 0.16
CA ALA A 147 -22.76 2.03 -0.56
C ALA A 147 -22.33 1.17 -1.75
N ASP A 148 -22.46 1.70 -2.98
CA ASP A 148 -22.20 0.97 -4.22
C ASP A 148 -20.70 0.70 -4.46
N ASN A 149 -19.83 1.43 -3.78
CA ASN A 149 -18.38 1.34 -3.87
C ASN A 149 -17.73 0.64 -2.65
N LEU A 150 -18.53 -0.11 -1.86
CA LEU A 150 -18.05 -0.96 -0.79
C LEU A 150 -18.29 -2.43 -1.15
N PHE A 151 -17.20 -3.13 -1.43
CA PHE A 151 -17.22 -4.53 -1.87
C PHE A 151 -16.76 -5.45 -0.75
N PHE A 152 -17.34 -6.65 -0.68
CA PHE A 152 -17.04 -7.65 0.32
C PHE A 152 -16.67 -8.97 -0.32
N SER A 153 -15.64 -9.63 0.24
CA SER A 153 -15.36 -11.04 -0.04
C SER A 153 -15.12 -11.79 1.27
N VAL A 154 -15.67 -12.99 1.36
CA VAL A 154 -15.47 -13.90 2.51
C VAL A 154 -14.40 -14.97 2.20
N SER A 155 -13.84 -14.95 1.00
CA SER A 155 -12.76 -15.85 0.58
C SER A 155 -11.76 -15.11 -0.28
N ALA A 156 -10.48 -15.48 -0.13
CA ALA A 156 -9.40 -14.98 -0.97
C ALA A 156 -8.32 -16.05 -1.07
N SER A 157 -7.60 -16.08 -2.18
CA SER A 157 -6.39 -16.89 -2.30
C SER A 157 -5.29 -16.40 -1.36
N GLN A 158 -4.29 -17.23 -1.12
CA GLN A 158 -3.13 -16.81 -0.33
C GLN A 158 -2.23 -15.90 -1.15
N LEU A 159 -1.55 -15.00 -0.48
CA LEU A 159 -0.51 -14.17 -1.10
C LEU A 159 0.56 -15.08 -1.77
N GLY A 160 0.93 -14.79 -3.01
CA GLY A 160 1.84 -15.62 -3.80
C GLY A 160 1.26 -16.96 -4.27
N LYS A 161 -0.06 -17.17 -4.12
CA LYS A 161 -0.79 -18.36 -4.62
C LYS A 161 -2.09 -17.96 -5.33
N GLY A 162 -2.08 -16.81 -6.03
CA GLY A 162 -3.17 -16.33 -6.86
C GLY A 162 -3.97 -15.17 -6.27
N LEU A 163 -3.64 -14.63 -5.09
CA LEU A 163 -4.29 -13.42 -4.59
C LEU A 163 -3.95 -12.19 -5.44
N ASP A 164 -2.74 -12.11 -5.91
CA ASP A 164 -2.22 -11.08 -6.81
C ASP A 164 -2.90 -11.07 -8.18
N GLU A 165 -3.47 -12.22 -8.60
CA GLU A 165 -4.28 -12.33 -9.82
C GLU A 165 -5.77 -12.02 -9.59
N GLN A 166 -6.22 -12.03 -8.32
CA GLN A 166 -7.61 -11.76 -7.92
C GLN A 166 -7.88 -10.28 -7.65
N LEU A 167 -6.83 -9.48 -7.38
CA LEU A 167 -6.91 -8.06 -7.05
C LEU A 167 -6.61 -7.19 -8.27
#